data_1ac5084c019bf3a48c7972082d5ffd8e
#
_entry.id   1ac5084c019bf3a48c7972082d5ffd8e
#
_cell.length_a   1.000
_cell.length_b   1.000
_cell.length_c   1.000
_cell.angle_alpha   90.00
_cell.angle_beta   90.00
_cell.angle_gamma   90.00
#
_symmetry.space_group_name_H-M   'P 1'
#
loop_
_entity.id
_entity.type
_entity.pdbx_description
1 polymer ?
#
loop_
_entity_poly.entity_id
_entity_poly.type
_entity_poly.pdbx_seq_one_letter_code
_entity_poly.pdbx_strand_id
1 'polypeptide(L)'
;ACPIQPTVCFKGRKSTKDAMALIEQWRSTRPWFIDGLAVIAGGALGLAGLLPLIAPAAQGTLTAPRDHSWEHPLRKRILNTLERSPGIHFRELQRQLDAANGTLRHHLSVLVNERSVTTMPVNGRTCYYAGAPSQVEILSGTGVTDQRRAAEMLPVGLSTVQRKVIARLSKTPEPVSQAQLARDLDRSRASVHSAIGVLRQRGILCPAGLALAPHMSGLQTSEVDYPWLDVR
;
A
#
# COMPACT_ATOMS: atom_id res chain seq x y z
N ALA A 1 -3.24 20.85 -36.11
CA ALA A 1 -1.94 20.34 -35.66
C ALA A 1 -1.18 21.45 -34.97
N CYS A 2 -1.20 21.50 -33.65
CA CYS A 2 -0.27 22.29 -32.85
C CYS A 2 0.18 21.39 -31.68
N PRO A 3 1.46 21.13 -31.53
CA PRO A 3 1.98 20.40 -30.38
C PRO A 3 2.19 21.37 -29.21
N ILE A 4 1.43 21.20 -28.15
CA ILE A 4 1.66 21.91 -26.90
C ILE A 4 2.67 21.09 -26.10
N GLN A 5 3.89 21.63 -25.97
CA GLN A 5 4.89 21.11 -25.04
C GLN A 5 4.59 21.57 -23.62
N PRO A 6 4.59 20.69 -22.60
CA PRO A 6 4.51 21.14 -21.23
C PRO A 6 5.88 21.62 -20.75
N THR A 7 5.98 22.89 -20.44
CA THR A 7 7.12 23.49 -19.73
C THR A 7 7.15 22.95 -18.29
N VAL A 8 8.04 22.01 -18.03
CA VAL A 8 8.30 21.53 -16.67
C VAL A 8 9.15 22.56 -15.95
N CYS A 9 8.53 23.32 -15.07
CA CYS A 9 9.23 24.22 -14.16
C CYS A 9 9.93 23.40 -13.06
N PHE A 10 11.23 23.18 -13.21
CA PHE A 10 12.08 22.57 -12.20
C PHE A 10 12.26 23.54 -11.03
N LYS A 11 11.52 23.32 -9.94
CA LYS A 11 11.71 24.04 -8.68
C LYS A 11 12.95 23.50 -7.97
N GLY A 12 13.90 24.40 -7.74
CA GLY A 12 15.27 24.24 -7.34
C GLY A 12 15.63 23.10 -6.38
N ARG A 13 16.73 22.48 -6.68
CA ARG A 13 17.49 21.54 -5.86
C ARG A 13 17.85 22.23 -4.53
N LYS A 14 17.26 21.77 -3.41
CA LYS A 14 17.67 22.23 -2.07
C LYS A 14 19.16 21.96 -1.87
N SER A 15 19.89 22.97 -1.45
CA SER A 15 21.33 22.95 -1.25
C SER A 15 21.71 21.92 -0.19
N THR A 16 22.87 21.27 -0.36
CA THR A 16 23.47 20.36 0.63
C THR A 16 23.71 21.04 1.99
N LYS A 17 23.76 22.37 2.03
CA LYS A 17 23.85 23.17 3.26
C LYS A 17 22.61 23.05 4.15
N ASP A 18 21.41 22.92 3.55
CA ASP A 18 20.16 22.77 4.32
C ASP A 18 20.05 21.39 4.96
N ALA A 19 20.62 20.36 4.33
CA ALA A 19 20.68 19.01 4.90
C ALA A 19 21.64 18.92 6.09
N MET A 20 22.78 19.63 6.04
CA MET A 20 23.74 19.70 7.14
C MET A 20 23.15 20.43 8.35
N ALA A 21 22.43 21.53 8.15
CA ALA A 21 21.77 22.26 9.23
C ALA A 21 20.70 21.44 9.96
N LEU A 22 19.96 20.59 9.23
CA LEU A 22 18.97 19.67 9.82
C LEU A 22 19.63 18.56 10.65
N ILE A 23 20.79 18.06 10.22
CA ILE A 23 21.53 17.04 10.96
C ILE A 23 22.12 17.65 12.26
N GLU A 24 22.60 18.88 12.20
CA GLU A 24 23.11 19.60 13.37
C GLU A 24 22.01 19.91 14.38
N GLN A 25 20.84 20.33 13.91
CA GLN A 25 19.65 20.57 14.74
C GLN A 25 19.13 19.26 15.36
N TRP A 26 19.20 18.14 14.65
CA TRP A 26 18.81 16.83 15.17
C TRP A 26 19.80 16.33 16.24
N ARG A 27 21.10 16.62 16.08
CA ARG A 27 22.17 16.29 17.00
C ARG A 27 22.04 17.05 18.34
N SER A 28 21.58 18.29 18.31
CA SER A 28 21.41 19.13 19.52
C SER A 28 20.19 18.74 20.37
N THR A 29 19.19 18.06 19.78
CA THR A 29 17.95 17.69 20.47
C THR A 29 18.01 16.32 21.15
N ARG A 30 19.04 15.48 20.90
CA ARG A 30 19.19 14.15 21.53
C ARG A 30 20.65 13.80 21.91
N PRO A 31 21.27 14.53 22.87
CA PRO A 31 22.67 14.31 23.25
C PRO A 31 22.93 12.92 23.84
N TRP A 32 21.94 12.29 24.47
CA TRP A 32 22.10 11.00 25.16
C TRP A 32 22.36 9.79 24.23
N PHE A 33 22.07 9.89 22.94
CA PHE A 33 22.30 8.80 21.98
C PHE A 33 23.78 8.61 21.64
N ILE A 34 24.56 9.66 21.74
CA ILE A 34 26.01 9.64 21.39
C ILE A 34 26.81 9.11 22.58
N ASP A 35 26.44 9.47 23.82
CA ASP A 35 27.13 9.02 25.03
C ASP A 35 26.89 7.52 25.30
N GLY A 36 25.72 6.96 24.95
CA GLY A 36 25.44 5.54 25.07
C GLY A 36 26.29 4.65 24.16
N LEU A 37 26.64 5.13 22.97
CA LEU A 37 27.46 4.38 22.02
C LEU A 37 28.95 4.38 22.39
N ALA A 38 29.43 5.45 23.02
CA ALA A 38 30.83 5.59 23.50
C ALA A 38 31.12 4.64 24.69
N VAL A 39 30.14 4.43 25.57
CA VAL A 39 30.27 3.50 26.72
C VAL A 39 30.35 2.05 26.27
N ILE A 40 29.63 1.66 25.21
CA ILE A 40 29.66 0.29 24.65
C ILE A 40 30.99 0.03 23.94
N ALA A 41 31.54 1.01 23.23
CA ALA A 41 32.84 0.88 22.55
C ALA A 41 34.03 0.92 23.49
N GLY A 42 33.97 1.72 24.57
CA GLY A 42 35.06 1.84 25.56
C GLY A 42 35.14 0.66 26.53
N GLY A 43 34.04 0.00 26.84
CA GLY A 43 33.97 -1.17 27.73
C GLY A 43 34.52 -2.46 27.14
N ALA A 44 34.61 -2.56 25.83
CA ALA A 44 35.00 -3.80 25.14
C ALA A 44 36.55 -4.02 25.11
N LEU A 45 37.38 -2.98 25.32
CA LEU A 45 38.83 -3.08 25.24
C LEU A 45 39.51 -3.33 26.60
N GLY A 46 38.78 -3.19 27.72
CA GLY A 46 39.36 -3.32 29.09
C GLY A 46 39.37 -4.74 29.65
N LEU A 47 38.64 -5.69 29.08
CA LEU A 47 38.45 -7.04 29.63
C LEU A 47 39.06 -8.17 28.78
N ALA A 48 39.94 -7.85 27.84
CA ALA A 48 40.57 -8.85 26.96
C ALA A 48 41.58 -9.79 27.71
N GLY A 49 41.85 -9.56 28.98
CA GLY A 49 42.82 -10.34 29.77
C GLY A 49 42.25 -11.50 30.60
N LEU A 50 40.92 -11.63 30.72
CA LEU A 50 40.28 -12.64 31.61
C LEU A 50 39.37 -13.66 30.89
N LEU A 51 39.45 -13.77 29.59
CA LEU A 51 38.52 -14.56 28.78
C LEU A 51 38.88 -16.03 28.43
N PRO A 52 39.94 -16.69 28.95
CA PRO A 52 40.04 -18.12 28.63
C PRO A 52 39.28 -19.06 29.57
N LEU A 53 38.55 -18.58 30.58
CA LEU A 53 37.97 -19.46 31.61
C LEU A 53 36.46 -19.62 31.61
N ILE A 54 35.71 -18.95 30.73
CA ILE A 54 34.22 -18.99 30.76
C ILE A 54 33.60 -19.30 29.38
N ALA A 55 34.30 -19.91 28.48
CA ALA A 55 33.65 -20.28 27.19
C ALA A 55 33.87 -21.76 26.91
N PRO A 56 32.87 -22.62 27.26
CA PRO A 56 32.21 -23.38 26.20
C PRO A 56 30.69 -23.53 26.37
N ALA A 57 29.96 -22.62 26.97
CA ALA A 57 28.53 -22.80 27.17
C ALA A 57 27.63 -21.90 26.30
N ALA A 58 28.17 -21.05 25.46
CA ALA A 58 27.37 -20.13 24.63
C ALA A 58 27.49 -20.39 23.10
N GLN A 59 27.83 -21.61 22.69
CA GLN A 59 27.54 -22.06 21.33
C GLN A 59 26.13 -22.68 21.27
N GLY A 60 25.18 -22.01 21.86
CA GLY A 60 23.81 -22.16 21.46
C GLY A 60 23.71 -21.60 20.04
N THR A 61 23.82 -22.48 19.08
CA THR A 61 23.43 -22.21 17.70
C THR A 61 21.99 -21.69 17.72
N LEU A 62 21.81 -20.37 17.72
CA LEU A 62 20.57 -19.74 17.32
C LEU A 62 20.40 -19.87 15.79
N THR A 63 20.60 -21.07 15.28
CA THR A 63 19.93 -21.54 14.09
C THR A 63 18.51 -21.89 14.52
N ALA A 64 17.71 -20.85 14.81
CA ALA A 64 16.28 -21.01 14.64
C ALA A 64 16.12 -21.59 13.23
N PRO A 65 15.44 -22.75 13.06
CA PRO A 65 15.12 -23.23 11.73
C PRO A 65 14.50 -22.02 11.04
N ARG A 66 15.01 -21.67 9.84
CA ARG A 66 14.31 -20.78 8.94
C ARG A 66 13.05 -21.55 8.55
N ASP A 67 12.09 -21.60 9.47
CA ASP A 67 10.73 -21.94 9.12
C ASP A 67 10.42 -21.05 7.94
N HIS A 68 10.19 -21.69 6.79
CA HIS A 68 9.81 -20.97 5.61
C HIS A 68 8.70 -20.04 6.04
N SER A 69 8.94 -18.74 5.98
CA SER A 69 8.09 -17.76 6.67
C SER A 69 6.63 -17.82 6.21
N TRP A 70 6.40 -18.34 4.99
CA TRP A 70 5.10 -18.60 4.41
C TRP A 70 4.37 -19.84 4.97
N GLU A 71 5.03 -20.73 5.73
CA GLU A 71 4.40 -21.94 6.32
C GLU A 71 3.47 -21.60 7.50
N HIS A 72 3.67 -20.44 8.14
CA HIS A 72 2.82 -20.03 9.26
C HIS A 72 1.34 -19.88 8.81
N PRO A 73 0.37 -20.53 9.48
CA PRO A 73 -1.03 -20.55 9.05
C PRO A 73 -1.62 -19.16 8.80
N LEU A 74 -1.32 -18.18 9.66
CA LEU A 74 -1.81 -16.82 9.49
C LEU A 74 -1.19 -16.13 8.24
N ARG A 75 0.08 -16.39 7.92
CA ARG A 75 0.72 -15.83 6.71
C ARG A 75 0.10 -16.40 5.44
N LYS A 76 -0.20 -17.70 5.40
CA LYS A 76 -0.96 -18.31 4.29
C LYS A 76 -2.33 -17.65 4.14
N ARG A 77 -3.05 -17.45 5.25
CA ARG A 77 -4.35 -16.75 5.23
C ARG A 77 -4.22 -15.32 4.74
N ILE A 78 -3.16 -14.58 5.15
CA ILE A 78 -2.89 -13.23 4.67
C ILE A 78 -2.68 -13.24 3.15
N LEU A 79 -1.78 -14.09 2.63
CA LEU A 79 -1.49 -14.16 1.20
C LEU A 79 -2.73 -14.53 0.40
N ASN A 80 -3.47 -15.57 0.77
CA ASN A 80 -4.71 -15.96 0.11
C ASN A 80 -5.77 -14.83 0.11
N THR A 81 -5.85 -14.06 1.20
CA THR A 81 -6.77 -12.92 1.27
C THR A 81 -6.32 -11.79 0.33
N LEU A 82 -5.00 -11.55 0.23
CA LEU A 82 -4.44 -10.54 -0.66
C LEU A 82 -4.51 -10.93 -2.14
N GLU A 83 -4.47 -12.22 -2.46
CA GLU A 83 -4.70 -12.74 -3.82
C GLU A 83 -6.16 -12.52 -4.24
N ARG A 84 -7.11 -12.83 -3.36
CA ARG A 84 -8.54 -12.61 -3.63
C ARG A 84 -8.95 -11.13 -3.62
N SER A 85 -8.32 -10.33 -2.77
CA SER A 85 -8.65 -8.91 -2.61
C SER A 85 -7.39 -8.05 -2.64
N PRO A 86 -6.71 -7.94 -3.80
CA PRO A 86 -5.46 -7.18 -3.92
C PRO A 86 -5.68 -5.70 -3.62
N GLY A 87 -4.78 -5.11 -2.83
CA GLY A 87 -4.86 -3.71 -2.43
C GLY A 87 -5.76 -3.43 -1.24
N ILE A 88 -6.12 -4.45 -0.49
CA ILE A 88 -6.86 -4.29 0.77
C ILE A 88 -6.02 -3.49 1.77
N HIS A 89 -6.66 -2.60 2.54
CA HIS A 89 -5.97 -1.84 3.59
C HIS A 89 -6.01 -2.55 4.94
N PHE A 90 -5.09 -2.20 5.84
CA PHE A 90 -4.86 -2.89 7.09
C PHE A 90 -6.12 -3.22 7.90
N ARG A 91 -7.01 -2.23 8.11
CA ARG A 91 -8.23 -2.44 8.92
C ARG A 91 -9.21 -3.43 8.29
N GLU A 92 -9.29 -3.45 6.97
CA GLU A 92 -10.14 -4.38 6.25
C GLU A 92 -9.56 -5.79 6.30
N LEU A 93 -8.24 -5.92 6.09
CA LEU A 93 -7.51 -7.16 6.23
C LEU A 93 -7.65 -7.74 7.66
N GLN A 94 -7.54 -6.88 8.68
CA GLN A 94 -7.73 -7.27 10.07
C GLN A 94 -9.13 -7.83 10.31
N ARG A 95 -10.16 -7.19 9.77
CA ARG A 95 -11.56 -7.62 9.91
C ARG A 95 -11.81 -8.96 9.22
N GLN A 96 -11.27 -9.15 8.02
CA GLN A 96 -11.45 -10.42 7.27
C GLN A 96 -10.71 -11.59 7.93
N LEU A 97 -9.56 -11.34 8.53
CA LEU A 97 -8.76 -12.38 9.18
C LEU A 97 -9.12 -12.62 10.64
N ASP A 98 -9.91 -11.73 11.25
CA ASP A 98 -10.20 -11.71 12.68
C ASP A 98 -8.94 -11.83 13.53
N ALA A 99 -7.92 -11.07 13.18
CA ALA A 99 -6.60 -11.15 13.78
C ALA A 99 -6.32 -9.96 14.71
N ALA A 100 -5.61 -10.23 15.83
CA ALA A 100 -5.15 -9.17 16.71
C ALA A 100 -4.20 -8.21 15.98
N ASN A 101 -4.32 -6.89 16.27
CA ASN A 101 -3.57 -5.82 15.58
C ASN A 101 -2.05 -6.06 15.61
N GLY A 102 -1.48 -6.38 16.78
CA GLY A 102 -0.04 -6.62 16.94
C GLY A 102 0.43 -7.83 16.14
N THR A 103 -0.31 -8.93 16.20
CA THR A 103 -0.01 -10.17 15.48
C THR A 103 -0.03 -9.94 13.97
N LEU A 104 -1.08 -9.29 13.46
CA LEU A 104 -1.20 -9.00 12.03
C LEU A 104 -0.06 -8.08 11.54
N ARG A 105 0.28 -7.03 12.30
CA ARG A 105 1.42 -6.15 11.96
C ARG A 105 2.74 -6.90 11.89
N HIS A 106 3.00 -7.78 12.86
CA HIS A 106 4.22 -8.59 12.87
C HIS A 106 4.30 -9.47 11.60
N HIS A 107 3.27 -10.24 11.30
CA HIS A 107 3.27 -11.12 10.14
C HIS A 107 3.33 -10.36 8.81
N LEU A 108 2.64 -9.21 8.69
CA LEU A 108 2.76 -8.35 7.52
C LEU A 108 4.17 -7.80 7.35
N SER A 109 4.84 -7.35 8.44
CA SER A 109 6.20 -6.84 8.34
C SER A 109 7.18 -7.92 7.86
N VAL A 110 7.01 -9.16 8.30
CA VAL A 110 7.82 -10.29 7.82
C VAL A 110 7.59 -10.53 6.33
N LEU A 111 6.33 -10.62 5.88
CA LEU A 111 6.00 -10.84 4.46
C LEU A 111 6.47 -9.70 3.55
N VAL A 112 6.44 -8.45 4.03
CA VAL A 112 6.99 -7.29 3.31
C VAL A 112 8.50 -7.39 3.21
N ASN A 113 9.20 -7.72 4.29
CA ASN A 113 10.66 -7.90 4.30
C ASN A 113 11.11 -9.03 3.36
N GLU A 114 10.32 -10.08 3.25
CA GLU A 114 10.55 -11.21 2.33
C GLU A 114 10.10 -10.91 0.89
N ARG A 115 9.57 -9.72 0.64
CA ARG A 115 9.06 -9.29 -0.69
C ARG A 115 7.89 -10.13 -1.23
N SER A 116 7.26 -10.94 -0.39
CA SER A 116 6.03 -11.67 -0.72
C SER A 116 4.82 -10.76 -0.75
N VAL A 117 4.86 -9.65 0.00
CA VAL A 117 3.82 -8.62 0.03
C VAL A 117 4.41 -7.28 -0.36
N THR A 118 3.76 -6.60 -1.29
CA THR A 118 4.09 -5.23 -1.71
C THR A 118 3.12 -4.25 -1.07
N THR A 119 3.63 -3.10 -0.64
CA THR A 119 2.82 -2.02 -0.07
C THR A 119 2.85 -0.80 -0.98
N MET A 120 1.66 -0.24 -1.28
CA MET A 120 1.53 0.98 -2.10
C MET A 120 0.59 1.98 -1.43
N PRO A 121 0.97 3.26 -1.37
CA PRO A 121 0.07 4.30 -0.92
C PRO A 121 -0.93 4.65 -2.03
N VAL A 122 -2.21 4.45 -1.77
CA VAL A 122 -3.29 4.80 -2.70
C VAL A 122 -4.32 5.66 -1.97
N ASN A 123 -4.60 6.84 -2.47
CA ASN A 123 -5.59 7.77 -1.91
C ASN A 123 -5.40 8.00 -0.39
N GLY A 124 -4.15 8.20 0.05
CA GLY A 124 -3.78 8.43 1.45
C GLY A 124 -3.87 7.22 2.38
N ARG A 125 -4.04 6.01 1.82
CA ARG A 125 -4.07 4.75 2.58
C ARG A 125 -2.99 3.81 2.09
N THR A 126 -2.38 3.04 2.99
CA THR A 126 -1.47 1.96 2.63
C THR A 126 -2.29 0.74 2.23
N CYS A 127 -2.08 0.31 0.99
CA CYS A 127 -2.70 -0.87 0.39
C CYS A 127 -1.67 -1.99 0.27
N TYR A 128 -2.10 -3.23 0.52
CA TYR A 128 -1.26 -4.42 0.52
C TYR A 128 -1.60 -5.32 -0.67
N TYR A 129 -0.57 -5.91 -1.30
CA TYR A 129 -0.71 -6.77 -2.48
C TYR A 129 0.14 -8.03 -2.30
N ALA A 130 -0.39 -9.18 -2.67
CA ALA A 130 0.41 -10.40 -2.85
C ALA A 130 1.16 -10.25 -4.19
N GLY A 131 2.47 -9.99 -4.11
CA GLY A 131 3.26 -9.69 -5.31
C GLY A 131 3.12 -8.26 -5.81
N ALA A 132 3.24 -8.05 -7.12
CA ALA A 132 3.25 -6.74 -7.74
C ALA A 132 1.83 -6.27 -8.16
N PRO A 133 1.42 -5.02 -7.87
CA PRO A 133 0.13 -4.48 -8.30
C PRO A 133 -0.17 -4.62 -9.79
N SER A 134 0.85 -4.52 -10.66
CA SER A 134 0.66 -4.67 -12.12
C SER A 134 0.32 -6.09 -12.57
N GLN A 135 0.54 -7.09 -11.71
CA GLN A 135 0.25 -8.50 -11.99
C GLN A 135 -1.17 -8.91 -11.61
N VAL A 136 -1.95 -8.00 -11.03
CA VAL A 136 -3.34 -8.29 -10.68
C VAL A 136 -4.14 -8.57 -11.97
N GLU A 137 -4.87 -9.67 -11.97
CA GLU A 137 -5.61 -10.20 -13.13
C GLU A 137 -6.46 -9.15 -13.85
N ILE A 138 -7.15 -8.29 -13.11
CA ILE A 138 -8.02 -7.22 -13.64
C ILE A 138 -7.25 -6.27 -14.58
N LEU A 139 -5.94 -6.08 -14.36
CA LEU A 139 -5.09 -5.23 -15.18
C LEU A 139 -4.45 -5.96 -16.36
N SER A 140 -4.71 -7.26 -16.51
CA SER A 140 -4.22 -8.04 -17.64
C SER A 140 -4.68 -7.41 -18.95
N GLY A 141 -3.73 -7.20 -19.88
CA GLY A 141 -4.03 -6.56 -21.17
C GLY A 141 -4.04 -5.03 -21.17
N THR A 142 -3.93 -4.35 -20.01
CA THR A 142 -3.84 -2.87 -19.98
C THR A 142 -2.45 -2.34 -20.35
N GLY A 143 -1.42 -3.19 -20.35
CA GLY A 143 -0.03 -2.81 -20.63
C GLY A 143 0.62 -1.92 -19.55
N VAL A 144 0.01 -1.78 -18.39
CA VAL A 144 0.55 -0.95 -17.29
C VAL A 144 1.65 -1.70 -16.55
N THR A 145 2.88 -1.21 -16.67
CA THR A 145 4.07 -1.77 -16.00
C THR A 145 4.44 -1.02 -14.72
N ASP A 146 4.07 0.27 -14.64
CA ASP A 146 4.31 1.07 -13.44
C ASP A 146 3.41 0.60 -12.28
N GLN A 147 4.05 0.15 -11.19
CA GLN A 147 3.38 -0.39 -10.01
C GLN A 147 2.46 0.62 -9.32
N ARG A 148 2.88 1.89 -9.29
CA ARG A 148 2.08 2.94 -8.67
C ARG A 148 0.82 3.22 -9.50
N ARG A 149 0.99 3.33 -10.80
CA ARG A 149 -0.13 3.53 -11.72
C ARG A 149 -1.09 2.34 -11.69
N ALA A 150 -0.57 1.12 -11.68
CA ALA A 150 -1.35 -0.11 -11.52
C ALA A 150 -2.18 -0.09 -10.23
N ALA A 151 -1.55 0.24 -9.10
CA ALA A 151 -2.25 0.34 -7.83
C ALA A 151 -3.35 1.41 -7.82
N GLU A 152 -3.16 2.53 -8.53
CA GLU A 152 -4.17 3.58 -8.66
C GLU A 152 -5.38 3.15 -9.50
N MET A 153 -5.17 2.34 -10.53
CA MET A 153 -6.23 1.86 -11.43
C MET A 153 -7.13 0.80 -10.78
N LEU A 154 -6.67 0.15 -9.72
CA LEU A 154 -7.47 -0.83 -8.98
C LEU A 154 -8.53 -0.13 -8.09
N PRO A 155 -9.68 -0.77 -7.81
CA PRO A 155 -10.75 -0.21 -6.99
C PRO A 155 -10.43 -0.28 -5.48
N VAL A 156 -9.25 0.20 -5.07
CA VAL A 156 -8.74 0.17 -3.71
C VAL A 156 -8.57 1.57 -3.13
N GLY A 157 -8.53 1.69 -1.81
CA GLY A 157 -8.39 3.00 -1.14
C GLY A 157 -9.55 3.97 -1.41
N LEU A 158 -10.72 3.48 -1.82
CA LEU A 158 -11.87 4.29 -2.20
C LEU A 158 -12.61 4.86 -0.99
N SER A 159 -13.10 6.08 -1.11
CA SER A 159 -14.06 6.67 -0.18
C SER A 159 -15.44 6.00 -0.32
N THR A 160 -16.31 6.18 0.68
CA THR A 160 -17.68 5.64 0.64
C THR A 160 -18.46 6.14 -0.58
N VAL A 161 -18.30 7.41 -0.96
CA VAL A 161 -18.97 7.97 -2.14
C VAL A 161 -18.43 7.35 -3.43
N GLN A 162 -17.11 7.19 -3.56
CA GLN A 162 -16.47 6.55 -4.71
C GLN A 162 -16.93 5.11 -4.90
N ARG A 163 -17.01 4.32 -3.81
CA ARG A 163 -17.55 2.95 -3.86
C ARG A 163 -19.00 2.92 -4.36
N LYS A 164 -19.86 3.78 -3.82
CA LYS A 164 -21.25 3.89 -4.25
C LYS A 164 -21.37 4.30 -5.73
N VAL A 165 -20.50 5.20 -6.21
CA VAL A 165 -20.43 5.59 -7.62
C VAL A 165 -20.12 4.37 -8.48
N ILE A 166 -19.07 3.63 -8.18
CA ILE A 166 -18.67 2.44 -8.94
C ILE A 166 -19.80 1.39 -8.90
N ALA A 167 -20.32 1.07 -7.72
CA ALA A 167 -21.41 0.10 -7.57
C ALA A 167 -22.68 0.50 -8.34
N ARG A 168 -22.98 1.80 -8.46
CA ARG A 168 -24.13 2.26 -9.26
C ARG A 168 -23.86 2.18 -10.76
N LEU A 169 -22.62 2.49 -11.18
CA LEU A 169 -22.22 2.41 -12.59
C LEU A 169 -22.05 0.96 -13.08
N SER A 170 -21.87 -0.01 -12.18
CA SER A 170 -21.84 -1.43 -12.52
C SER A 170 -23.22 -2.02 -12.74
N LYS A 171 -24.30 -1.30 -12.37
CA LYS A 171 -25.69 -1.74 -12.52
C LYS A 171 -26.33 -1.12 -13.77
N THR A 172 -27.11 -1.89 -14.49
CA THR A 172 -27.92 -1.41 -15.61
C THR A 172 -29.31 -0.99 -15.13
N PRO A 173 -29.92 0.08 -15.67
CA PRO A 173 -29.41 0.98 -16.69
C PRO A 173 -28.37 1.97 -16.12
N GLU A 174 -27.43 2.38 -16.98
CA GLU A 174 -26.42 3.39 -16.62
C GLU A 174 -27.08 4.77 -16.42
N PRO A 175 -26.61 5.57 -15.45
CA PRO A 175 -27.10 6.93 -15.27
C PRO A 175 -26.67 7.82 -16.44
N VAL A 176 -27.61 8.58 -17.00
CA VAL A 176 -27.36 9.47 -18.16
C VAL A 176 -26.55 10.70 -17.75
N SER A 177 -26.64 11.13 -16.49
CA SER A 177 -25.99 12.36 -16.04
C SER A 177 -25.50 12.27 -14.59
N GLN A 178 -24.54 13.15 -14.26
CA GLN A 178 -24.05 13.29 -12.86
C GLN A 178 -25.16 13.75 -11.92
N ALA A 179 -26.13 14.53 -12.41
CA ALA A 179 -27.27 14.97 -11.61
C ALA A 179 -28.21 13.79 -11.26
N GLN A 180 -28.41 12.87 -12.19
CA GLN A 180 -29.15 11.64 -11.93
C GLN A 180 -28.40 10.75 -10.95
N LEU A 181 -27.11 10.54 -11.17
CA LEU A 181 -26.27 9.77 -10.28
C LEU A 181 -26.26 10.32 -8.84
N ALA A 182 -26.25 11.65 -8.67
CA ALA A 182 -26.33 12.28 -7.37
C ALA A 182 -27.66 11.99 -6.65
N ARG A 183 -28.78 12.00 -7.37
CA ARG A 183 -30.11 11.62 -6.86
C ARG A 183 -30.16 10.15 -6.50
N ASP A 184 -29.69 9.28 -7.38
CA ASP A 184 -29.67 7.83 -7.17
C ASP A 184 -28.87 7.42 -5.93
N LEU A 185 -27.81 8.17 -5.62
CA LEU A 185 -26.92 7.91 -4.48
C LEU A 185 -27.33 8.66 -3.21
N ASP A 186 -28.34 9.52 -3.26
CA ASP A 186 -28.70 10.44 -2.19
C ASP A 186 -27.48 11.25 -1.68
N ARG A 187 -26.81 11.93 -2.61
CA ARG A 187 -25.60 12.73 -2.35
C ARG A 187 -25.64 14.06 -3.07
N SER A 188 -24.91 15.04 -2.52
CA SER A 188 -24.79 16.34 -3.18
C SER A 188 -24.06 16.21 -4.52
N ARG A 189 -24.45 17.03 -5.51
CA ARG A 189 -23.80 17.09 -6.83
C ARG A 189 -22.31 17.35 -6.71
N ALA A 190 -21.90 18.24 -5.79
CA ALA A 190 -20.49 18.57 -5.56
C ALA A 190 -19.69 17.34 -5.08
N SER A 191 -20.25 16.56 -4.15
CA SER A 191 -19.61 15.34 -3.65
C SER A 191 -19.44 14.28 -4.75
N VAL A 192 -20.46 14.10 -5.58
CA VAL A 192 -20.41 13.14 -6.70
C VAL A 192 -19.45 13.62 -7.78
N HIS A 193 -19.45 14.91 -8.11
CA HIS A 193 -18.53 15.50 -9.07
C HIS A 193 -17.07 15.31 -8.64
N SER A 194 -16.75 15.61 -7.39
CA SER A 194 -15.41 15.38 -6.83
C SER A 194 -15.01 13.90 -6.87
N ALA A 195 -15.92 12.98 -6.51
CA ALA A 195 -15.66 11.55 -6.57
C ALA A 195 -15.37 11.08 -8.00
N ILE A 196 -16.14 11.53 -8.99
CA ILE A 196 -15.95 11.23 -10.41
C ILE A 196 -14.59 11.77 -10.89
N GLY A 197 -14.22 12.99 -10.50
CA GLY A 197 -12.93 13.59 -10.85
C GLY A 197 -11.76 12.72 -10.39
N VAL A 198 -11.77 12.26 -9.14
CA VAL A 198 -10.73 11.37 -8.61
C VAL A 198 -10.73 10.03 -9.33
N LEU A 199 -11.89 9.42 -9.58
CA LEU A 199 -11.98 8.13 -10.27
C LEU A 199 -11.47 8.21 -11.71
N ARG A 200 -11.72 9.31 -12.43
CA ARG A 200 -11.17 9.57 -13.76
C ARG A 200 -9.67 9.75 -13.74
N GLN A 201 -9.15 10.55 -12.81
CA GLN A 201 -7.71 10.75 -12.64
C GLN A 201 -6.99 9.43 -12.39
N ARG A 202 -7.60 8.53 -11.63
CA ARG A 202 -7.09 7.19 -11.37
C ARG A 202 -7.24 6.23 -12.56
N GLY A 203 -8.04 6.54 -13.55
CA GLY A 203 -8.32 5.68 -14.69
C GLY A 203 -9.33 4.57 -14.42
N ILE A 204 -10.08 4.66 -13.32
CA ILE A 204 -11.17 3.71 -12.98
C ILE A 204 -12.42 4.02 -13.82
N LEU A 205 -12.62 5.30 -14.17
CA LEU A 205 -13.65 5.74 -15.10
C LEU A 205 -13.03 6.18 -16.42
N CYS A 206 -13.81 6.03 -17.50
CA CYS A 206 -13.45 6.58 -18.79
C CYS A 206 -13.26 8.11 -18.72
N PRO A 207 -12.36 8.69 -19.53
CA PRO A 207 -12.14 10.14 -19.55
C PRO A 207 -13.42 10.91 -19.93
N ALA A 208 -14.19 10.35 -20.86
CA ALA A 208 -15.46 10.90 -21.31
C ALA A 208 -16.63 10.03 -20.80
N GLY A 209 -17.74 10.69 -20.43
CA GLY A 209 -18.93 9.98 -19.98
C GLY A 209 -18.89 9.51 -18.52
N LEU A 210 -19.83 8.64 -18.18
CA LEU A 210 -20.01 8.02 -16.86
C LEU A 210 -19.85 6.49 -16.93
N ALA A 211 -19.03 6.00 -17.84
CA ALA A 211 -18.75 4.57 -17.97
C ALA A 211 -17.53 4.16 -17.18
N LEU A 212 -17.54 2.92 -16.69
CA LEU A 212 -16.36 2.30 -16.09
C LEU A 212 -15.30 2.04 -17.16
N ALA A 213 -14.03 2.10 -16.77
CA ALA A 213 -12.93 1.77 -17.67
C ALA A 213 -12.99 0.26 -18.06
N PRO A 214 -12.50 -0.12 -19.27
CA PRO A 214 -12.66 -1.50 -19.77
C PRO A 214 -12.11 -2.59 -18.84
N HIS A 215 -11.02 -2.35 -18.15
CA HIS A 215 -10.43 -3.30 -17.19
C HIS A 215 -11.34 -3.56 -15.98
N MET A 216 -12.23 -2.62 -15.63
CA MET A 216 -13.18 -2.80 -14.53
C MET A 216 -14.28 -3.82 -14.85
N SER A 217 -14.52 -4.13 -16.11
CA SER A 217 -15.45 -5.21 -16.49
C SER A 217 -14.91 -6.59 -16.09
N GLY A 218 -13.60 -6.74 -16.02
CA GLY A 218 -12.94 -7.95 -15.53
C GLY A 218 -13.27 -8.32 -14.08
N LEU A 219 -13.76 -7.37 -13.26
CA LEU A 219 -14.18 -7.66 -11.87
C LEU A 219 -15.34 -8.67 -11.78
N GLN A 220 -16.16 -8.79 -12.80
CA GLN A 220 -17.30 -9.71 -12.80
C GLN A 220 -16.89 -11.14 -13.16
N THR A 221 -15.79 -11.31 -13.87
CA THR A 221 -15.30 -12.58 -14.40
C THR A 221 -14.04 -13.11 -13.72
N SER A 222 -13.32 -12.27 -12.99
CA SER A 222 -12.09 -12.64 -12.29
C SER A 222 -12.38 -13.29 -10.94
N GLU A 223 -11.38 -14.02 -10.43
CA GLU A 223 -11.39 -14.55 -9.05
C GLU A 223 -11.22 -13.46 -7.99
N VAL A 224 -10.84 -12.25 -8.42
CA VAL A 224 -10.64 -11.10 -7.54
C VAL A 224 -11.98 -10.59 -7.03
N ASP A 225 -12.11 -10.52 -5.72
CA ASP A 225 -13.33 -10.06 -5.03
C ASP A 225 -13.02 -8.86 -4.13
N TYR A 226 -13.88 -7.85 -4.24
CA TYR A 226 -13.83 -6.68 -3.36
C TYR A 226 -15.13 -6.59 -2.56
N PRO A 227 -15.18 -7.15 -1.35
CA PRO A 227 -16.41 -7.23 -0.54
C PRO A 227 -17.08 -5.88 -0.26
N TRP A 228 -16.34 -4.78 -0.43
CA TRP A 228 -16.85 -3.41 -0.27
C TRP A 228 -17.44 -2.81 -1.57
N LEU A 229 -17.26 -3.48 -2.69
CA LEU A 229 -17.85 -3.12 -3.97
C LEU A 229 -18.98 -4.08 -4.22
N ASP A 230 -20.13 -3.83 -3.82
CA ASP A 230 -21.33 -4.62 -4.08
C ASP A 230 -21.60 -4.69 -5.60
N VAL A 231 -20.73 -5.41 -6.32
CA VAL A 231 -20.71 -5.50 -7.80
C VAL A 231 -21.43 -6.75 -8.30
N ARG A 232 -21.81 -7.66 -7.41
CA ARG A 232 -22.55 -8.90 -7.73
C ARG A 232 -24.04 -8.74 -7.57
#